data_b677ef9fc460498e78ace454b532cf3a
#
_entry.id   b677ef9fc460498e78ace454b532cf3a
#
_cell.length_a   1.000
_cell.length_b   1.000
_cell.length_c   1.000
_cell.angle_alpha   90.00
_cell.angle_beta   90.00
_cell.angle_gamma   90.00
#
_symmetry.space_group_name_H-M   'P 1'
#
loop_
_entity.id
_entity.type
_entity.pdbx_description
1 polymer ?
#
loop_
_entity_poly.entity_id
_entity_poly.type
_entity_poly.pdbx_seq_one_letter_code
_entity_poly.pdbx_strand_id
1 'polypeptide(L)'
;MMSAQKTLSRTGVRLERHELLSDLRPAQHTTASDGCLTPEALVHRAVEMRVGTLAITDHDTTAAIAPAREEISRSGLALNLIPGVEISTVWENHEIHIVGLNIDITHPLMCEFLAQQTERRNQRAQLIAERLEKAQIPGHWKARNNWRRAVR
;
A
#
# COMPACT_ATOMS: atom_id res chain seq x y z
N MET A 1 -38.99 1.90 30.44
CA MET A 1 -38.06 2.98 30.81
C MET A 1 -36.66 2.36 30.96
N MET A 2 -35.82 2.42 29.95
CA MET A 2 -34.44 1.96 30.05
C MET A 2 -33.52 3.16 29.83
N SER A 3 -32.73 3.44 30.85
CA SER A 3 -31.81 4.56 30.95
C SER A 3 -30.59 4.32 30.06
N ALA A 4 -30.34 5.22 29.13
CA ALA A 4 -29.13 5.22 28.30
C ALA A 4 -27.99 5.78 29.15
N GLN A 5 -26.99 4.96 29.45
CA GLN A 5 -25.75 5.40 30.08
C GLN A 5 -24.90 6.18 29.07
N LYS A 6 -24.75 7.48 29.33
CA LYS A 6 -23.81 8.36 28.64
C LYS A 6 -22.41 8.11 29.14
N THR A 7 -21.52 7.61 28.29
CA THR A 7 -20.08 7.61 28.55
C THR A 7 -19.48 8.86 27.93
N LEU A 8 -19.02 9.81 28.74
CA LEU A 8 -18.32 11.02 28.32
C LEU A 8 -16.83 10.71 28.11
N SER A 9 -16.33 10.90 26.92
CA SER A 9 -14.91 10.89 26.64
C SER A 9 -14.29 12.24 27.04
N ARG A 10 -13.05 12.19 27.53
CA ARG A 10 -12.29 13.34 28.09
C ARG A 10 -11.94 14.47 27.11
N THR A 11 -12.25 14.33 25.82
CA THR A 11 -11.92 15.29 24.75
C THR A 11 -13.15 15.88 24.06
N GLY A 12 -14.36 15.62 24.51
CA GLY A 12 -15.58 16.31 24.05
C GLY A 12 -16.02 16.03 22.59
N VAL A 13 -15.32 15.20 21.84
CA VAL A 13 -15.71 14.83 20.47
C VAL A 13 -16.40 13.48 20.49
N ARG A 14 -17.71 13.48 20.29
CA ARG A 14 -18.53 12.30 20.11
C ARG A 14 -18.41 11.84 18.66
N LEU A 15 -17.54 10.89 18.39
CA LEU A 15 -17.51 10.20 17.10
C LEU A 15 -18.54 9.08 17.12
N GLU A 16 -19.54 9.15 16.24
CA GLU A 16 -20.49 8.07 16.03
C GLU A 16 -19.75 6.90 15.37
N ARG A 17 -19.92 5.70 15.87
CA ARG A 17 -19.22 4.47 15.42
C ARG A 17 -19.36 4.19 13.90
N HIS A 18 -20.43 4.69 13.29
CA HIS A 18 -20.71 4.54 11.86
C HIS A 18 -19.84 5.46 10.97
N GLU A 19 -19.47 6.65 11.45
CA GLU A 19 -18.65 7.58 10.69
C GLU A 19 -17.18 7.12 10.62
N LEU A 20 -16.68 6.45 11.67
CA LEU A 20 -15.30 5.94 11.70
C LEU A 20 -15.03 4.81 10.70
N LEU A 21 -16.03 4.02 10.33
CA LEU A 21 -15.87 2.90 9.40
C LEU A 21 -16.06 3.29 7.93
N SER A 22 -16.75 4.40 7.65
CA SER A 22 -16.93 4.91 6.28
C SER A 22 -15.68 5.61 5.73
N ASP A 23 -14.79 6.08 6.61
CA ASP A 23 -13.60 6.87 6.25
C ASP A 23 -12.31 6.06 6.17
N LEU A 24 -12.37 4.75 6.44
CA LEU A 24 -11.21 3.87 6.37
C LEU A 24 -11.10 3.19 5.00
N ARG A 25 -9.98 3.38 4.32
CA ARG A 25 -9.58 2.62 3.13
C ARG A 25 -8.35 1.78 3.47
N PRO A 26 -8.54 0.49 3.80
CA PRO A 26 -7.51 -0.33 4.44
C PRO A 26 -6.47 -0.95 3.49
N ALA A 27 -6.68 -0.93 2.18
CA ALA A 27 -5.75 -1.53 1.24
C ALA A 27 -5.74 -0.72 -0.06
N GLN A 28 -4.64 -0.03 -0.33
CA GLN A 28 -4.43 0.72 -1.56
C GLN A 28 -3.00 0.53 -2.04
N HIS A 29 -2.85 0.34 -3.35
CA HIS A 29 -1.56 0.18 -4.01
C HIS A 29 -1.19 1.44 -4.78
N THR A 30 0.11 1.68 -4.89
CA THR A 30 0.69 2.80 -5.61
C THR A 30 1.56 2.31 -6.78
N THR A 31 2.15 3.25 -7.50
CA THR A 31 3.16 2.94 -8.53
C THR A 31 4.45 2.33 -7.97
N ALA A 32 4.59 2.23 -6.63
CA ALA A 32 5.68 1.48 -6.02
C ALA A 32 5.51 -0.04 -6.20
N SER A 33 4.26 -0.52 -6.42
CA SER A 33 3.98 -1.91 -6.81
C SER A 33 3.19 -1.98 -8.11
N ASP A 34 1.89 -2.17 -8.07
CA ASP A 34 1.02 -2.39 -9.23
C ASP A 34 -0.16 -1.40 -9.32
N GLY A 35 -0.22 -0.43 -8.42
CA GLY A 35 -1.19 0.66 -8.48
C GLY A 35 -0.88 1.68 -9.58
N CYS A 36 -1.88 2.46 -9.96
CA CYS A 36 -1.79 3.44 -11.05
C CYS A 36 -1.41 4.85 -10.58
N LEU A 37 -1.61 5.17 -9.31
CA LEU A 37 -1.33 6.49 -8.75
C LEU A 37 0.03 6.52 -8.06
N THR A 38 0.74 7.64 -8.17
CA THR A 38 1.91 7.88 -7.32
C THR A 38 1.47 8.03 -5.86
N PRO A 39 2.36 7.82 -4.87
CA PRO A 39 2.02 8.02 -3.46
C PRO A 39 1.40 9.39 -3.18
N GLU A 40 1.95 10.44 -3.80
CA GLU A 40 1.48 11.83 -3.67
C GLU A 40 0.08 12.00 -4.27
N ALA A 41 -0.14 11.49 -5.48
CA ALA A 41 -1.43 11.55 -6.15
C ALA A 41 -2.51 10.76 -5.38
N LEU A 42 -2.13 9.63 -4.78
CA LEU A 42 -3.04 8.80 -3.99
C LEU A 42 -3.53 9.54 -2.73
N VAL A 43 -2.64 10.22 -1.99
CA VAL A 43 -3.05 10.95 -0.79
C VAL A 43 -3.96 12.15 -1.11
N HIS A 44 -3.71 12.86 -2.20
CA HIS A 44 -4.62 13.91 -2.67
C HIS A 44 -5.98 13.33 -3.07
N ARG A 45 -5.98 12.22 -3.81
CA ARG A 45 -7.21 11.55 -4.22
C ARG A 45 -8.02 11.07 -3.02
N ALA A 46 -7.37 10.54 -1.98
CA ALA A 46 -8.03 10.14 -0.74
C ALA A 46 -8.76 11.31 -0.08
N VAL A 47 -8.11 12.47 0.03
CA VAL A 47 -8.73 13.68 0.60
C VAL A 47 -9.90 14.17 -0.24
N GLU A 48 -9.78 14.21 -1.57
CA GLU A 48 -10.89 14.54 -2.49
C GLU A 48 -12.11 13.64 -2.28
N MET A 49 -11.85 12.35 -2.00
CA MET A 49 -12.88 11.35 -1.71
C MET A 49 -13.36 11.35 -0.26
N ARG A 50 -12.91 12.34 0.55
CA ARG A 50 -13.25 12.49 1.97
C ARG A 50 -12.84 11.29 2.83
N VAL A 51 -11.74 10.62 2.46
CA VAL A 51 -11.17 9.55 3.27
C VAL A 51 -10.36 10.17 4.39
N GLY A 52 -10.71 9.88 5.64
CA GLY A 52 -10.01 10.38 6.83
C GLY A 52 -8.81 9.53 7.23
N THR A 53 -8.84 8.23 6.89
CA THR A 53 -7.75 7.28 7.20
C THR A 53 -7.47 6.38 6.00
N LEU A 54 -6.22 6.35 5.56
CA LEU A 54 -5.74 5.59 4.41
C LEU A 54 -4.61 4.65 4.86
N ALA A 55 -4.65 3.38 4.43
CA ALA A 55 -3.49 2.51 4.49
C ALA A 55 -2.92 2.29 3.09
N ILE A 56 -1.61 2.41 2.94
CA ILE A 56 -0.90 2.02 1.71
C ILE A 56 -0.27 0.66 1.96
N THR A 57 -0.58 -0.30 1.08
CA THR A 57 -0.23 -1.72 1.23
C THR A 57 0.35 -2.29 -0.06
N ASP A 58 1.34 -1.62 -0.61
CA ASP A 58 2.02 -2.07 -1.82
C ASP A 58 2.60 -3.49 -1.67
N HIS A 59 2.63 -4.24 -2.77
CA HIS A 59 3.16 -5.61 -2.78
C HIS A 59 4.65 -5.65 -2.47
N ASP A 60 4.99 -6.33 -1.38
CA ASP A 60 6.35 -6.62 -0.91
C ASP A 60 7.27 -5.39 -0.79
N THR A 61 6.69 -4.19 -0.62
CA THR A 61 7.44 -2.94 -0.47
C THR A 61 6.72 -1.92 0.39
N THR A 62 7.48 -1.08 1.09
CA THR A 62 6.99 0.07 1.85
C THR A 62 7.48 1.40 1.27
N ALA A 63 8.03 1.38 0.05
CA ALA A 63 8.70 2.53 -0.57
C ALA A 63 7.77 3.74 -0.76
N ALA A 64 6.45 3.53 -0.87
CA ALA A 64 5.46 4.59 -1.01
C ALA A 64 5.17 5.36 0.29
N ILE A 65 5.50 4.79 1.47
CA ILE A 65 5.09 5.36 2.75
C ILE A 65 5.79 6.70 3.03
N ALA A 66 7.09 6.79 2.78
CA ALA A 66 7.86 8.02 3.04
C ALA A 66 7.39 9.18 2.15
N PRO A 67 7.31 9.05 0.80
CA PRO A 67 6.83 10.13 -0.06
C PRO A 67 5.37 10.51 0.22
N ALA A 68 4.50 9.55 0.56
CA ALA A 68 3.12 9.85 0.96
C ALA A 68 3.05 10.69 2.25
N ARG A 69 3.84 10.36 3.28
CA ARG A 69 3.93 11.13 4.53
C ARG A 69 4.47 12.54 4.30
N GLU A 70 5.51 12.66 3.49
CA GLU A 70 6.08 13.95 3.14
C GLU A 70 5.05 14.83 2.43
N GLU A 71 4.31 14.29 1.47
CA GLU A 71 3.27 15.00 0.75
C GLU A 71 2.13 15.45 1.66
N ILE A 72 1.63 14.58 2.54
CA ILE A 72 0.61 14.93 3.54
C ILE A 72 1.06 16.09 4.40
N SER A 73 2.31 16.05 4.88
CA SER A 73 2.90 17.08 5.72
C SER A 73 3.10 18.40 4.96
N ARG A 74 3.66 18.33 3.75
CA ARG A 74 3.95 19.49 2.88
C ARG A 74 2.69 20.23 2.46
N SER A 75 1.64 19.49 2.12
CA SER A 75 0.37 20.05 1.63
C SER A 75 -0.67 20.28 2.73
N GLY A 76 -0.34 19.98 3.99
CA GLY A 76 -1.25 20.17 5.12
C GLY A 76 -2.54 19.35 5.00
N LEU A 77 -2.48 18.15 4.42
CA LEU A 77 -3.66 17.31 4.19
C LEU A 77 -4.21 16.74 5.50
N ALA A 78 -5.54 16.81 5.68
CA ALA A 78 -6.23 16.22 6.81
C ALA A 78 -6.44 14.71 6.56
N LEU A 79 -5.36 13.94 6.52
CA LEU A 79 -5.36 12.51 6.22
C LEU A 79 -4.45 11.77 7.20
N ASN A 80 -4.99 10.74 7.87
CA ASN A 80 -4.22 9.84 8.69
C ASN A 80 -3.68 8.70 7.84
N LEU A 81 -2.35 8.57 7.71
CA LEU A 81 -1.71 7.52 6.93
C LEU A 81 -1.24 6.36 7.83
N ILE A 82 -1.78 5.18 7.59
CA ILE A 82 -1.35 3.92 8.24
C ILE A 82 -0.32 3.24 7.33
N PRO A 83 0.90 2.98 7.82
CA PRO A 83 1.87 2.21 7.07
C PRO A 83 1.44 0.74 6.99
N GLY A 84 1.45 0.18 5.80
CA GLY A 84 1.11 -1.21 5.57
C GLY A 84 1.99 -1.84 4.50
N VAL A 85 1.78 -3.11 4.26
CA VAL A 85 2.38 -3.90 3.19
C VAL A 85 1.47 -5.07 2.86
N GLU A 86 1.41 -5.46 1.60
CA GLU A 86 0.80 -6.71 1.17
C GLU A 86 1.91 -7.71 0.80
N ILE A 87 2.08 -8.73 1.65
CA ILE A 87 3.10 -9.76 1.47
C ILE A 87 2.57 -10.86 0.57
N SER A 88 3.27 -11.09 -0.55
CA SER A 88 2.99 -12.20 -1.45
C SER A 88 3.66 -13.48 -0.93
N THR A 89 2.88 -14.51 -0.67
CA THR A 89 3.37 -15.80 -0.19
C THR A 89 2.67 -16.97 -0.89
N VAL A 90 3.14 -18.19 -0.65
CA VAL A 90 2.57 -19.42 -1.21
C VAL A 90 2.28 -20.40 -0.09
N TRP A 91 1.07 -20.91 -0.07
CA TRP A 91 0.63 -21.99 0.82
C TRP A 91 0.01 -23.13 0.00
N GLU A 92 0.49 -24.33 0.15
CA GLU A 92 -0.01 -25.53 -0.57
C GLU A 92 -0.21 -25.31 -2.08
N ASN A 93 0.77 -24.66 -2.74
CA ASN A 93 0.75 -24.27 -4.16
C ASN A 93 -0.28 -23.19 -4.55
N HIS A 94 -0.92 -22.54 -3.57
CA HIS A 94 -1.79 -21.38 -3.80
C HIS A 94 -1.05 -20.10 -3.43
N GLU A 95 -1.16 -19.10 -4.29
CA GLU A 95 -0.69 -17.73 -3.98
C GLU A 95 -1.63 -17.11 -2.94
N ILE A 96 -1.06 -16.65 -1.83
CA ILE A 96 -1.79 -16.01 -0.73
C ILE A 96 -1.16 -14.66 -0.47
N HIS A 97 -2.00 -13.65 -0.33
CA HIS A 97 -1.57 -12.31 0.01
C HIS A 97 -1.97 -11.99 1.46
N ILE A 98 -1.00 -11.57 2.26
CA ILE A 98 -1.19 -11.23 3.67
C ILE A 98 -1.00 -9.73 3.83
N VAL A 99 -2.06 -9.04 4.23
CA VAL A 99 -2.01 -7.60 4.49
C VAL A 99 -1.60 -7.35 5.93
N GLY A 100 -0.46 -6.67 6.11
CA GLY A 100 0.00 -6.12 7.37
C GLY A 100 -0.34 -4.63 7.45
N LEU A 101 -0.96 -4.20 8.55
CA LEU A 101 -1.28 -2.80 8.81
C LEU A 101 -0.56 -2.31 10.07
N ASN A 102 -0.29 -1.01 10.12
CA ASN A 102 0.41 -0.35 11.24
C ASN A 102 1.75 -1.02 11.58
N ILE A 103 2.49 -1.39 10.54
CA ILE A 103 3.79 -2.04 10.66
C ILE A 103 4.89 -1.03 10.96
N ASP A 104 5.93 -1.45 11.68
CA ASP A 104 7.17 -0.68 11.81
C ASP A 104 8.04 -0.88 10.56
N ILE A 105 7.97 0.10 9.65
CA ILE A 105 8.72 0.08 8.39
C ILE A 105 10.22 0.28 8.56
N THR A 106 10.67 0.61 9.78
CA THR A 106 12.09 0.82 10.11
C THR A 106 12.70 -0.36 10.84
N HIS A 107 11.88 -1.32 11.26
CA HIS A 107 12.37 -2.49 11.97
C HIS A 107 13.33 -3.32 11.10
N PRO A 108 14.55 -3.64 11.58
CA PRO A 108 15.58 -4.28 10.76
C PRO A 108 15.13 -5.58 10.09
N LEU A 109 14.42 -6.45 10.83
CA LEU A 109 13.91 -7.71 10.28
C LEU A 109 12.87 -7.47 9.16
N MET A 110 12.04 -6.43 9.26
CA MET A 110 11.08 -6.08 8.21
C MET A 110 11.82 -5.58 6.97
N CYS A 111 12.80 -4.71 7.14
CA CYS A 111 13.62 -4.20 6.03
C CYS A 111 14.35 -5.32 5.31
N GLU A 112 14.99 -6.24 6.06
CA GLU A 112 15.68 -7.40 5.50
C GLU A 112 14.71 -8.32 4.75
N PHE A 113 13.57 -8.64 5.36
CA PHE A 113 12.53 -9.47 4.74
C PHE A 113 12.04 -8.88 3.41
N LEU A 114 11.70 -7.59 3.38
CA LEU A 114 11.22 -6.92 2.16
C LEU A 114 12.32 -6.83 1.09
N ALA A 115 13.57 -6.65 1.46
CA ALA A 115 14.69 -6.70 0.53
C ALA A 115 14.82 -8.09 -0.13
N GLN A 116 14.70 -9.16 0.65
CA GLN A 116 14.70 -10.53 0.13
C GLN A 116 13.50 -10.80 -0.79
N GLN A 117 12.31 -10.30 -0.47
CA GLN A 117 11.13 -10.44 -1.33
C GLN A 117 11.31 -9.70 -2.66
N THR A 118 11.88 -8.50 -2.62
CA THR A 118 12.21 -7.73 -3.83
C THR A 118 13.18 -8.50 -4.73
N GLU A 119 14.21 -9.10 -4.15
CA GLU A 119 15.19 -9.90 -4.90
C GLU A 119 14.53 -11.13 -5.54
N ARG A 120 13.71 -11.88 -4.80
CA ARG A 120 12.94 -13.02 -5.33
C ARG A 120 12.03 -12.62 -6.48
N ARG A 121 11.36 -11.47 -6.39
CA ARG A 121 10.54 -10.91 -7.48
C ARG A 121 11.38 -10.61 -8.72
N ASN A 122 12.54 -10.03 -8.56
CA ASN A 122 13.44 -9.73 -9.67
C ASN A 122 13.93 -11.00 -10.35
N GLN A 123 14.35 -12.00 -9.59
CA GLN A 123 14.78 -13.31 -10.11
C GLN A 123 13.63 -14.02 -10.84
N ARG A 124 12.42 -14.07 -10.27
CA ARG A 124 11.24 -14.64 -10.93
C ARG A 124 10.95 -13.92 -12.25
N ALA A 125 11.02 -12.60 -12.26
CA ALA A 125 10.78 -11.81 -13.45
C ALA A 125 11.83 -12.07 -14.55
N GLN A 126 13.09 -12.27 -14.16
CA GLN A 126 14.16 -12.63 -15.11
C GLN A 126 13.92 -14.02 -15.69
N LEU A 127 13.59 -15.01 -14.88
CA LEU A 127 13.26 -16.38 -15.35
C LEU A 127 12.07 -16.39 -16.32
N ILE A 128 11.04 -15.57 -16.05
CA ILE A 128 9.91 -15.41 -16.97
C ILE A 128 10.38 -14.79 -18.29
N ALA A 129 11.20 -13.75 -18.23
CA ALA A 129 11.75 -13.11 -19.41
C ALA A 129 12.54 -14.09 -20.28
N GLU A 130 13.43 -14.89 -19.69
CA GLU A 130 14.21 -15.92 -20.39
C GLU A 130 13.32 -16.98 -21.06
N ARG A 131 12.24 -17.40 -20.37
CA ARG A 131 11.27 -18.38 -20.94
C ARG A 131 10.51 -17.81 -22.15
N LEU A 132 10.09 -16.53 -22.06
CA LEU A 132 9.42 -15.85 -23.16
C LEU A 132 10.36 -15.64 -24.35
N GLU A 133 11.62 -15.33 -24.10
CA GLU A 133 12.63 -15.23 -25.15
C GLU A 133 12.86 -16.56 -25.86
N LYS A 134 13.00 -17.66 -25.10
CA LYS A 134 13.10 -19.02 -25.68
C LYS A 134 11.86 -19.41 -26.48
N ALA A 135 10.67 -18.92 -26.08
CA ALA A 135 9.43 -19.09 -26.82
C ALA A 135 9.30 -18.13 -28.03
N GLN A 136 10.33 -17.38 -28.38
CA GLN A 136 10.36 -16.42 -29.49
C GLN A 136 9.29 -15.29 -29.37
N ILE A 137 8.95 -14.87 -28.13
CA ILE A 137 8.10 -13.73 -27.85
C ILE A 137 8.98 -12.53 -27.51
N PRO A 138 9.40 -11.70 -28.48
CA PRO A 138 10.33 -10.60 -28.27
C PRO A 138 9.63 -9.39 -27.59
N GLY A 139 10.43 -8.54 -26.94
CA GLY A 139 9.97 -7.24 -26.42
C GLY A 139 9.33 -7.25 -25.04
N HIS A 140 9.07 -8.39 -24.43
CA HIS A 140 8.46 -8.53 -23.10
C HIS A 140 9.23 -7.80 -21.98
N TRP A 141 10.58 -7.79 -22.02
CA TRP A 141 11.41 -7.07 -21.04
C TRP A 141 11.31 -5.55 -21.22
N LYS A 142 11.28 -5.06 -22.46
CA LYS A 142 11.11 -3.64 -22.76
C LYS A 142 9.70 -3.16 -22.38
N ALA A 143 8.66 -3.96 -22.62
CA ALA A 143 7.29 -3.65 -22.25
C ALA A 143 7.16 -3.49 -20.71
N ARG A 144 7.77 -4.36 -19.90
CA ARG A 144 7.77 -4.26 -18.44
C ARG A 144 8.46 -3.00 -17.92
N ASN A 145 9.52 -2.54 -18.57
CA ASN A 145 10.23 -1.33 -18.16
C ASN A 145 9.58 -0.04 -18.70
N ASN A 146 8.78 -0.12 -19.76
CA ASN A 146 8.10 1.03 -20.35
C ASN A 146 6.85 1.44 -19.58
N TRP A 147 6.06 0.50 -19.02
CA TRP A 147 4.91 0.89 -18.23
C TRP A 147 5.30 1.66 -16.95
N ARG A 148 6.45 1.33 -16.34
CA ARG A 148 7.03 2.09 -15.22
C ARG A 148 7.47 3.51 -15.60
N ARG A 149 7.75 3.77 -16.89
CA ARG A 149 8.12 5.10 -17.40
C ARG A 149 6.94 5.92 -17.91
N ALA A 150 5.85 5.27 -18.32
CA ALA A 150 4.65 5.95 -18.84
C ALA A 150 3.75 6.54 -17.74
N VAL A 151 4.04 6.25 -16.49
CA VAL A 151 3.29 6.70 -15.29
C VAL A 151 4.10 7.75 -14.48
N ARG A 152 5.09 8.40 -15.10
CA ARG A 152 5.80 9.56 -14.53
C ARG A 152 5.23 10.86 -15.05
#